data_d1a6cc88234bb70c2c6201951fd3584e
#
_entry.id   d1a6cc88234bb70c2c6201951fd3584e
#
_cell.length_a   1.000
_cell.length_b   1.000
_cell.length_c   1.000
_cell.angle_alpha   90.00
_cell.angle_beta   90.00
_cell.angle_gamma   90.00
#
_symmetry.space_group_name_H-M   'P 1'
#
loop_
_entity.id
_entity.type
_entity.pdbx_description
1 polymer ?
#
loop_
_entity_poly.entity_id
_entity_poly.type
_entity_poly.pdbx_seq_one_letter_code
_entity_poly.pdbx_strand_id
1 'polypeptide(L)'
;SGGINQTRKLLLPTYAASPKQAAIDALVLPEDPYLLASVHAYIPTEFCFPAREVNWAVPRTQWGTPADHAQLTDLFDRLARRFPEQGIPLLLGEFAAVSKPDDTQRLAWAAYYVQEAARRGIRCLWWDDTSGREECMGLLDRYTCQWRYPELVQTLIRAAYA
;
A
#
# COMPACT_ATOMS: atom_id res chain seq x y z
N SER A 1 1.62 -14.30 -24.84
CA SER A 1 0.34 -13.99 -25.49
C SER A 1 0.58 -13.33 -26.85
N GLY A 2 -0.36 -13.52 -27.81
CA GLY A 2 -0.23 -12.98 -29.15
C GLY A 2 -1.08 -11.73 -29.39
N GLY A 3 -0.95 -11.14 -30.61
CA GLY A 3 -1.75 -10.00 -31.06
C GLY A 3 -1.46 -8.70 -30.32
N ILE A 4 -2.50 -7.87 -30.13
CA ILE A 4 -2.40 -6.57 -29.47
C ILE A 4 -1.97 -6.61 -27.99
N ASN A 5 -1.91 -7.80 -27.41
CA ASN A 5 -1.53 -8.00 -26.00
C ASN A 5 -0.03 -8.29 -25.80
N GLN A 6 0.76 -8.33 -26.86
CA GLN A 6 2.19 -8.67 -26.78
C GLN A 6 3.01 -7.71 -25.90
N THR A 7 2.59 -6.43 -25.85
CA THR A 7 3.27 -5.38 -25.07
C THR A 7 2.49 -4.93 -23.85
N ARG A 8 1.40 -5.62 -23.52
CA ARG A 8 0.59 -5.29 -22.34
C ARG A 8 1.35 -5.68 -21.08
N LYS A 9 1.47 -4.75 -20.16
CA LYS A 9 2.01 -5.02 -18.83
C LYS A 9 1.05 -5.92 -18.05
N LEU A 10 1.61 -6.95 -17.41
CA LEU A 10 0.89 -7.88 -16.54
C LEU A 10 1.40 -7.74 -15.11
N LEU A 11 0.48 -7.64 -14.18
CA LEU A 11 0.75 -7.55 -12.77
C LEU A 11 0.57 -8.93 -12.13
N LEU A 12 1.65 -9.48 -11.59
CA LEU A 12 1.67 -10.80 -10.95
C LEU A 12 1.83 -10.64 -9.43
N PRO A 13 0.78 -10.97 -8.66
CA PRO A 13 0.85 -10.88 -7.21
C PRO A 13 1.65 -12.04 -6.61
N THR A 14 2.25 -11.80 -5.44
CA THR A 14 2.66 -12.87 -4.53
C THR A 14 1.46 -13.74 -4.16
N TYR A 15 1.68 -14.92 -3.58
CA TYR A 15 0.56 -15.75 -3.11
C TYR A 15 -0.35 -14.95 -2.17
N ALA A 16 -1.65 -14.89 -2.52
CA ALA A 16 -2.67 -14.05 -1.87
C ALA A 16 -2.26 -12.57 -1.75
N ALA A 17 -1.44 -12.05 -2.66
CA ALA A 17 -0.84 -10.72 -2.62
C ALA A 17 -0.10 -10.40 -1.30
N SER A 18 0.29 -11.41 -0.53
CA SER A 18 0.82 -11.30 0.82
C SER A 18 2.20 -10.64 0.86
N PRO A 19 2.46 -9.71 1.82
CA PRO A 19 3.77 -9.10 2.04
C PRO A 19 4.69 -9.94 2.94
N LYS A 20 4.29 -11.16 3.29
CA LYS A 20 5.09 -12.07 4.12
C LYS A 20 6.28 -12.60 3.33
N GLN A 21 7.44 -12.75 4.00
CA GLN A 21 8.69 -13.16 3.38
C GLN A 21 8.53 -14.45 2.54
N ALA A 22 7.88 -15.47 3.11
CA ALA A 22 7.67 -16.73 2.39
C ALA A 22 6.90 -16.58 1.06
N ALA A 23 5.93 -15.66 0.99
CA ALA A 23 5.18 -15.39 -0.24
C ALA A 23 6.01 -14.59 -1.25
N ILE A 24 6.84 -13.66 -0.75
CA ILE A 24 7.78 -12.87 -1.55
C ILE A 24 8.82 -13.79 -2.20
N ASP A 25 9.40 -14.70 -1.43
CA ASP A 25 10.44 -15.62 -1.88
C ASP A 25 9.91 -16.68 -2.87
N ALA A 26 8.66 -17.10 -2.68
CA ALA A 26 8.01 -18.09 -3.52
C ALA A 26 7.59 -17.55 -4.90
N LEU A 27 7.56 -16.22 -5.11
CA LEU A 27 7.17 -15.67 -6.40
C LEU A 27 8.30 -15.83 -7.42
N VAL A 28 8.08 -16.68 -8.41
CA VAL A 28 8.95 -16.84 -9.58
C VAL A 28 8.31 -16.16 -10.78
N LEU A 29 9.00 -15.16 -11.31
CA LEU A 29 8.57 -14.45 -12.52
C LEU A 29 9.30 -15.01 -13.74
N PRO A 30 8.60 -15.30 -14.85
CA PRO A 30 9.25 -15.56 -16.14
C PRO A 30 10.10 -14.35 -16.60
N GLU A 31 11.08 -14.61 -17.46
CA GLU A 31 11.82 -13.55 -18.14
C GLU A 31 10.94 -12.87 -19.19
N ASP A 32 10.30 -11.76 -18.82
CA ASP A 32 9.46 -10.97 -19.70
C ASP A 32 9.49 -9.51 -19.25
N PRO A 33 9.86 -8.55 -20.13
CA PRO A 33 9.99 -7.13 -19.77
C PRO A 33 8.65 -6.43 -19.47
N TYR A 34 7.54 -7.10 -19.71
CA TYR A 34 6.20 -6.58 -19.47
C TYR A 34 5.58 -7.09 -18.15
N LEU A 35 6.36 -7.80 -17.32
CA LEU A 35 5.88 -8.25 -16.01
C LEU A 35 6.22 -7.25 -14.91
N LEU A 36 5.29 -7.11 -13.98
CA LEU A 36 5.47 -6.39 -12.71
C LEU A 36 5.04 -7.30 -11.56
N ALA A 37 5.79 -7.27 -10.47
CA ALA A 37 5.35 -7.89 -9.22
C ALA A 37 4.29 -7.02 -8.52
N SER A 38 3.43 -7.64 -7.73
CA SER A 38 2.47 -6.93 -6.88
C SER A 38 2.39 -7.54 -5.49
N VAL A 39 2.19 -6.65 -4.51
CA VAL A 39 1.99 -7.00 -3.10
C VAL A 39 0.92 -6.07 -2.53
N HIS A 40 0.10 -6.57 -1.58
CA HIS A 40 -0.81 -5.74 -0.78
C HIS A 40 -0.29 -5.67 0.65
N ALA A 41 -0.23 -4.48 1.25
CA ALA A 41 0.35 -4.34 2.57
C ALA A 41 -0.36 -3.29 3.43
N TYR A 42 -1.17 -3.76 4.34
CA TYR A 42 -1.89 -2.96 5.34
C TYR A 42 -1.15 -3.06 6.69
N ILE A 43 -0.13 -2.22 6.88
CA ILE A 43 0.81 -2.31 8.01
C ILE A 43 0.97 -0.94 8.69
N PRO A 44 0.88 -0.88 10.04
CA PRO A 44 0.48 -1.95 10.96
C PRO A 44 -1.01 -2.31 10.77
N THR A 45 -1.33 -3.59 10.80
CA THR A 45 -2.70 -4.07 10.52
C THR A 45 -3.72 -3.50 11.51
N GLU A 46 -3.35 -3.40 12.78
CA GLU A 46 -4.18 -2.86 13.86
C GLU A 46 -4.51 -1.37 13.70
N PHE A 47 -3.68 -0.67 12.94
CA PHE A 47 -3.91 0.74 12.58
C PHE A 47 -4.70 0.86 11.27
N CYS A 48 -4.44 -0.02 10.31
CA CYS A 48 -5.01 0.09 8.96
C CYS A 48 -6.48 -0.32 8.88
N PHE A 49 -6.88 -1.36 9.63
CA PHE A 49 -8.24 -1.91 9.55
C PHE A 49 -9.19 -1.33 10.59
N PRO A 50 -10.53 -1.42 10.33
CA PRO A 50 -11.54 -1.06 11.31
C PRO A 50 -11.42 -1.89 12.60
N ALA A 51 -11.75 -1.29 13.74
CA ALA A 51 -11.69 -1.96 15.04
C ALA A 51 -12.49 -3.29 15.07
N ARG A 52 -13.64 -3.33 14.39
CA ARG A 52 -14.48 -4.54 14.28
C ARG A 52 -13.82 -5.70 13.53
N GLU A 53 -12.83 -5.43 12.70
CA GLU A 53 -12.12 -6.43 11.90
C GLU A 53 -10.80 -6.87 12.54
N VAL A 54 -10.36 -6.18 13.60
CA VAL A 54 -9.15 -6.48 14.34
C VAL A 54 -9.53 -7.23 15.62
N ASN A 55 -9.77 -8.54 15.51
CA ASN A 55 -10.15 -9.38 16.64
C ASN A 55 -8.99 -10.13 17.31
N TRP A 56 -7.79 -10.04 16.74
CA TRP A 56 -6.57 -10.71 17.23
C TRP A 56 -5.59 -9.75 17.93
N ALA A 57 -5.85 -8.46 17.91
CA ALA A 57 -5.02 -7.44 18.51
C ALA A 57 -5.87 -6.26 19.02
N VAL A 58 -5.25 -5.36 19.77
CA VAL A 58 -5.91 -4.12 20.19
C VAL A 58 -5.93 -3.13 19.02
N PRO A 59 -7.11 -2.66 18.58
CA PRO A 59 -7.21 -1.64 17.53
C PRO A 59 -6.44 -0.36 17.90
N ARG A 60 -5.77 0.25 16.93
CA ARG A 60 -4.92 1.41 17.17
C ARG A 60 -5.41 2.64 16.43
N THR A 61 -5.43 3.78 17.14
CA THR A 61 -5.70 5.10 16.55
C THR A 61 -4.44 5.96 16.42
N GLN A 62 -3.36 5.56 17.08
CA GLN A 62 -2.08 6.27 17.08
C GLN A 62 -1.04 5.53 16.25
N TRP A 63 -0.17 6.29 15.58
CA TRP A 63 0.95 5.81 14.78
C TRP A 63 2.17 6.72 15.00
N GLY A 64 3.37 6.23 14.69
CA GLY A 64 4.59 7.03 14.66
C GLY A 64 5.60 6.69 15.75
N THR A 65 5.44 5.55 16.44
CA THR A 65 6.49 5.05 17.33
C THR A 65 7.71 4.60 16.54
N PRO A 66 8.92 4.52 17.16
CA PRO A 66 10.09 3.94 16.49
C PRO A 66 9.85 2.54 15.94
N ALA A 67 9.04 1.72 16.63
CA ALA A 67 8.67 0.38 16.16
C ALA A 67 7.78 0.41 14.91
N ASP A 68 6.86 1.36 14.81
CA ASP A 68 6.02 1.55 13.63
C ASP A 68 6.86 1.92 12.40
N HIS A 69 7.79 2.86 12.56
CA HIS A 69 8.71 3.23 11.50
C HIS A 69 9.59 2.06 11.07
N ALA A 70 10.16 1.34 12.04
CA ALA A 70 11.01 0.17 11.76
C ALA A 70 10.24 -0.92 11.00
N GLN A 71 8.98 -1.17 11.35
CA GLN A 71 8.14 -2.17 10.68
C GLN A 71 7.91 -1.85 9.21
N LEU A 72 7.65 -0.59 8.87
CA LEU A 72 7.47 -0.15 7.48
C LEU A 72 8.81 -0.15 6.73
N THR A 73 9.87 0.35 7.35
CA THR A 73 11.21 0.35 6.74
C THR A 73 11.67 -1.07 6.41
N ASP A 74 11.51 -2.02 7.35
CA ASP A 74 11.85 -3.44 7.11
C ASP A 74 11.05 -4.03 5.95
N LEU A 75 9.74 -3.77 5.89
CA LEU A 75 8.91 -4.22 4.79
C LEU A 75 9.46 -3.71 3.44
N PHE A 76 9.70 -2.41 3.33
CA PHE A 76 10.14 -1.82 2.07
C PHE A 76 11.56 -2.24 1.70
N ASP A 77 12.46 -2.43 2.65
CA ASP A 77 13.81 -2.97 2.41
C ASP A 77 13.76 -4.40 1.86
N ARG A 78 12.90 -5.25 2.42
CA ARG A 78 12.72 -6.63 1.94
C ARG A 78 12.15 -6.66 0.51
N LEU A 79 11.16 -5.82 0.25
CA LEU A 79 10.55 -5.70 -1.07
C LEU A 79 11.53 -5.13 -2.11
N ALA A 80 12.33 -4.12 -1.73
CA ALA A 80 13.32 -3.52 -2.62
C ALA A 80 14.40 -4.52 -3.01
N ARG A 81 14.96 -5.23 -2.04
CA ARG A 81 15.99 -6.26 -2.29
C ARG A 81 15.51 -7.35 -3.23
N ARG A 82 14.23 -7.73 -3.14
CA ARG A 82 13.68 -8.84 -3.94
C ARG A 82 13.26 -8.42 -5.35
N PHE A 83 12.82 -7.18 -5.53
CA PHE A 83 12.21 -6.73 -6.78
C PHE A 83 12.94 -5.54 -7.40
N PRO A 84 12.82 -4.28 -7.00
CA PRO A 84 13.45 -3.15 -7.69
C PRO A 84 14.97 -3.27 -7.85
N GLU A 85 15.68 -3.72 -6.83
CA GLU A 85 17.15 -3.90 -6.90
C GLU A 85 17.57 -5.03 -7.85
N GLN A 86 16.65 -5.92 -8.21
CA GLN A 86 16.85 -6.97 -9.22
C GLN A 86 16.31 -6.56 -10.60
N GLY A 87 15.94 -5.28 -10.78
CA GLY A 87 15.36 -4.80 -12.04
C GLY A 87 13.91 -5.21 -12.29
N ILE A 88 13.23 -5.77 -11.29
CA ILE A 88 11.82 -6.19 -11.38
C ILE A 88 10.95 -5.04 -10.86
N PRO A 89 10.11 -4.41 -11.68
CA PRO A 89 9.21 -3.37 -11.21
C PRO A 89 8.21 -3.94 -10.20
N LEU A 90 7.98 -3.20 -9.10
CA LEU A 90 7.03 -3.57 -8.06
C LEU A 90 5.95 -2.50 -7.91
N LEU A 91 4.71 -2.96 -7.79
CA LEU A 91 3.56 -2.15 -7.43
C LEU A 91 2.98 -2.64 -6.10
N LEU A 92 2.88 -1.77 -5.11
CA LEU A 92 1.99 -1.98 -3.99
C LEU A 92 0.55 -1.81 -4.50
N GLY A 93 -0.10 -2.94 -4.82
CA GLY A 93 -1.41 -2.97 -5.46
C GLY A 93 -2.53 -2.49 -4.53
N GLU A 94 -2.31 -2.62 -3.22
CA GLU A 94 -3.22 -2.09 -2.21
C GLU A 94 -2.47 -1.69 -0.94
N PHE A 95 -2.78 -0.50 -0.45
CA PHE A 95 -2.51 -0.04 0.90
C PHE A 95 -3.57 1.00 1.28
N ALA A 96 -3.94 1.06 2.52
CA ALA A 96 -4.83 2.09 3.07
C ALA A 96 -4.85 2.03 4.60
N ALA A 97 -5.40 3.05 5.22
CA ALA A 97 -5.85 3.03 6.60
C ALA A 97 -7.23 3.66 6.70
N VAL A 98 -8.06 3.13 7.61
CA VAL A 98 -9.38 3.70 7.88
C VAL A 98 -9.27 5.08 8.51
N SER A 99 -10.33 5.88 8.36
CA SER A 99 -10.45 7.18 9.04
C SER A 99 -10.30 7.02 10.55
N LYS A 100 -9.71 8.02 11.18
CA LYS A 100 -9.42 8.05 12.62
C LYS A 100 -10.14 9.22 13.28
N PRO A 101 -10.42 9.15 14.60
CA PRO A 101 -10.92 10.31 15.34
C PRO A 101 -9.99 11.53 15.22
N ASP A 102 -8.68 11.29 15.22
CA ASP A 102 -7.63 12.26 14.86
C ASP A 102 -6.97 11.85 13.54
N ASP A 103 -7.40 12.45 12.44
CA ASP A 103 -6.91 12.11 11.10
C ASP A 103 -5.45 12.53 10.87
N THR A 104 -4.85 13.37 11.75
CA THR A 104 -3.42 13.71 11.65
C THR A 104 -2.53 12.47 11.73
N GLN A 105 -2.96 11.46 12.48
CA GLN A 105 -2.27 10.18 12.58
C GLN A 105 -2.26 9.41 11.25
N ARG A 106 -3.40 9.44 10.53
CA ARG A 106 -3.52 8.84 9.20
C ARG A 106 -2.70 9.59 8.15
N LEU A 107 -2.66 10.92 8.24
CA LEU A 107 -1.83 11.76 7.36
C LEU A 107 -0.33 11.45 7.57
N ALA A 108 0.12 11.40 8.81
CA ALA A 108 1.52 11.10 9.14
C ALA A 108 1.93 9.70 8.66
N TRP A 109 1.08 8.69 8.91
CA TRP A 109 1.29 7.33 8.42
C TRP A 109 1.35 7.26 6.89
N ALA A 110 0.39 7.88 6.20
CA ALA A 110 0.32 7.85 4.74
C ALA A 110 1.52 8.54 4.09
N ALA A 111 1.95 9.68 4.63
CA ALA A 111 3.14 10.39 4.17
C ALA A 111 4.38 9.50 4.28
N TYR A 112 4.64 8.93 5.45
CA TYR A 112 5.80 8.08 5.69
C TYR A 112 5.78 6.83 4.80
N TYR A 113 4.62 6.15 4.73
CA TYR A 113 4.43 4.95 3.92
C TYR A 113 4.81 5.19 2.46
N VAL A 114 4.24 6.22 1.85
CA VAL A 114 4.46 6.52 0.42
C VAL A 114 5.88 7.02 0.16
N GLN A 115 6.45 7.83 1.07
CA GLN A 115 7.84 8.29 0.94
C GLN A 115 8.84 7.12 1.00
N GLU A 116 8.68 6.22 1.97
CA GLU A 116 9.57 5.06 2.11
C GLU A 116 9.47 4.10 0.92
N ALA A 117 8.27 3.92 0.38
CA ALA A 117 8.06 3.17 -0.86
C ALA A 117 8.73 3.86 -2.06
N ALA A 118 8.47 5.16 -2.23
CA ALA A 118 8.98 5.95 -3.36
C ALA A 118 10.51 6.00 -3.41
N ARG A 119 11.17 6.18 -2.25
CA ARG A 119 12.65 6.16 -2.13
C ARG A 119 13.29 4.86 -2.64
N ARG A 120 12.52 3.76 -2.64
CA ARG A 120 12.96 2.44 -3.11
C ARG A 120 12.41 2.08 -4.49
N GLY A 121 11.86 3.04 -5.23
CA GLY A 121 11.31 2.82 -6.57
C GLY A 121 9.98 2.05 -6.60
N ILE A 122 9.31 1.92 -5.45
CA ILE A 122 8.03 1.22 -5.31
C ILE A 122 6.88 2.22 -5.47
N ARG A 123 5.93 1.93 -6.33
CA ARG A 123 4.70 2.72 -6.48
C ARG A 123 3.56 2.09 -5.71
N CYS A 124 2.66 2.95 -5.18
CA CYS A 124 1.57 2.52 -4.31
C CYS A 124 0.22 2.93 -4.89
N LEU A 125 -0.79 2.06 -4.75
CA LEU A 125 -2.19 2.35 -5.06
C LEU A 125 -3.00 2.32 -3.76
N TRP A 126 -3.62 3.45 -3.45
CA TRP A 126 -4.54 3.53 -2.31
C TRP A 126 -5.79 2.71 -2.60
N TRP A 127 -6.17 1.86 -1.64
CA TRP A 127 -7.42 1.12 -1.69
C TRP A 127 -8.58 2.02 -1.23
N ASP A 128 -9.46 2.39 -2.17
CA ASP A 128 -10.71 3.12 -1.91
C ASP A 128 -11.87 2.13 -1.84
N ASP A 129 -12.34 1.83 -0.63
CA ASP A 129 -13.43 0.87 -0.41
C ASP A 129 -14.81 1.43 -0.76
N THR A 130 -14.86 2.67 -1.27
CA THR A 130 -16.09 3.37 -1.68
C THR A 130 -17.14 3.56 -0.58
N SER A 131 -16.93 2.99 0.60
CA SER A 131 -17.87 3.13 1.71
C SER A 131 -17.82 4.53 2.30
N GLY A 132 -18.97 5.08 2.62
CA GLY A 132 -19.08 6.32 3.38
C GLY A 132 -19.28 6.08 4.87
N ARG A 133 -18.91 4.89 5.35
CA ARG A 133 -19.09 4.47 6.73
C ARG A 133 -18.02 5.07 7.63
N GLU A 134 -18.29 5.09 8.93
CA GLU A 134 -17.26 5.29 9.94
C GLU A 134 -16.19 4.20 9.84
N GLU A 135 -14.94 4.56 10.10
CA GLU A 135 -13.78 3.67 9.88
C GLU A 135 -13.75 3.08 8.45
N CYS A 136 -13.78 3.94 7.42
CA CYS A 136 -13.65 3.55 6.03
C CYS A 136 -12.32 4.01 5.40
N MET A 137 -11.94 3.36 4.31
CA MET A 137 -10.74 3.69 3.53
C MET A 137 -11.07 4.61 2.34
N GLY A 138 -12.35 4.85 2.05
CA GLY A 138 -12.81 5.62 0.89
C GLY A 138 -12.35 7.07 0.90
N LEU A 139 -11.75 7.52 -0.19
CA LEU A 139 -11.29 8.91 -0.38
C LEU A 139 -12.30 9.73 -1.20
N LEU A 140 -12.96 9.10 -2.15
CA LEU A 140 -13.86 9.76 -3.10
C LEU A 140 -15.33 9.52 -2.74
N ASP A 141 -16.09 10.58 -2.62
CA ASP A 141 -17.54 10.49 -2.67
C ASP A 141 -17.98 10.36 -4.13
N ARG A 142 -18.43 9.17 -4.51
CA ARG A 142 -18.78 8.86 -5.89
C ARG A 142 -20.10 9.48 -6.35
N TYR A 143 -20.95 9.95 -5.43
CA TYR A 143 -22.20 10.63 -5.74
C TYR A 143 -21.98 12.11 -6.06
N THR A 144 -21.14 12.77 -5.26
CA THR A 144 -20.82 14.19 -5.41
C THR A 144 -19.58 14.44 -6.26
N CYS A 145 -18.77 13.41 -6.54
CA CYS A 145 -17.45 13.50 -7.17
C CYS A 145 -16.50 14.43 -6.41
N GLN A 146 -16.62 14.49 -5.09
CA GLN A 146 -15.77 15.29 -4.21
C GLN A 146 -14.86 14.41 -3.35
N TRP A 147 -13.65 14.90 -3.06
CA TRP A 147 -12.77 14.24 -2.10
C TRP A 147 -13.33 14.36 -0.69
N ARG A 148 -13.51 13.24 0.01
CA ARG A 148 -13.88 13.18 1.43
C ARG A 148 -12.75 13.68 2.33
N TYR A 149 -11.51 13.39 1.94
CA TYR A 149 -10.29 13.73 2.67
C TYR A 149 -9.28 14.41 1.74
N PRO A 150 -9.53 15.66 1.31
CA PRO A 150 -8.68 16.33 0.33
C PRO A 150 -7.24 16.51 0.82
N GLU A 151 -7.03 16.71 2.12
CA GLU A 151 -5.70 16.84 2.71
C GLU A 151 -4.91 15.52 2.62
N LEU A 152 -5.57 14.37 2.85
CA LEU A 152 -4.94 13.06 2.68
C LEU A 152 -4.54 12.81 1.22
N VAL A 153 -5.40 13.15 0.27
CA VAL A 153 -5.09 13.04 -1.17
C VAL A 153 -3.87 13.89 -1.52
N GLN A 154 -3.81 15.14 -1.04
CA GLN A 154 -2.65 16.01 -1.24
C GLN A 154 -1.38 15.46 -0.60
N THR A 155 -1.50 14.87 0.60
CA THR A 155 -0.40 14.24 1.32
C THR A 155 0.17 13.05 0.53
N LEU A 156 -0.69 12.17 0.03
CA LEU A 156 -0.29 11.02 -0.81
C LEU A 156 0.44 11.48 -2.07
N ILE A 157 -0.09 12.50 -2.75
CA ILE A 157 0.53 13.04 -3.97
C ILE A 157 1.92 13.63 -3.65
N ARG A 158 2.02 14.49 -2.63
CA ARG A 158 3.31 15.11 -2.26
C ARG A 158 4.35 14.06 -1.87
N ALA A 159 3.94 13.07 -1.08
CA ALA A 159 4.82 12.01 -0.61
C ALA A 159 5.37 11.14 -1.75
N ALA A 160 4.61 10.97 -2.84
CA ALA A 160 5.04 10.17 -3.99
C ALA A 160 6.12 10.84 -4.85
N TYR A 161 6.32 12.15 -4.69
CA TYR A 161 7.28 12.95 -5.45
C TYR A 161 8.36 13.63 -4.58
N ALA A 162 8.42 13.31 -3.27
CA ALA A 162 9.37 13.88 -2.31
C ALA A 162 10.79 13.30 -2.43
#